data_3fe4d26629dd48ec901444b1e8b30774
#
_entry.id   3fe4d26629dd48ec901444b1e8b30774
#
_cell.length_a   1.000
_cell.length_b   1.000
_cell.length_c   1.000
_cell.angle_alpha   90.00
_cell.angle_beta   90.00
_cell.angle_gamma   90.00
#
_symmetry.space_group_name_H-M   'P 1'
#
loop_
_entity.id
_entity.type
_entity.pdbx_description
1 polymer ?
#
loop_
_entity_poly.entity_id
_entity_poly.type
_entity_poly.pdbx_seq_one_letter_code
_entity_poly.pdbx_strand_id
1 'polypeptide(L)'
;IVGTGGDGYKTLNISTATSLVVASHGVKVAKHGNRSVSSLSGSSDVLTELGININIAPELCEECLNETNICFLFAPLFHGSFKHVAKVRAEIKTRTIFNILGPMCNPGNVKNHLIGAYDKLLLHPMIEVLKSLGSEQAWLVHSNDGLDEISISDKTFVHKLSNGQVLEEILEIDKIDVEPSKISEIVGGDARYNAKELFKVLEGEKNPYREITAINSAAALTMCGFCDSIEDGLLLSKESLDNGGALQTLKNLINVSNKLA
;
A
#
# COMPACT_ATOMS: atom_id res chain seq x y z
N ILE A 1 0.47 -2.55 -4.05
CA ILE A 1 0.01 -1.36 -3.31
C ILE A 1 1.16 -0.91 -2.42
N VAL A 2 1.70 0.31 -2.66
CA VAL A 2 2.87 0.82 -1.97
C VAL A 2 3.01 2.32 -2.17
N GLY A 3 3.59 3.06 -1.20
CA GLY A 3 4.09 4.42 -1.38
C GLY A 3 5.61 4.43 -1.55
N THR A 4 6.15 5.49 -2.16
CA THR A 4 7.60 5.73 -2.21
C THR A 4 8.16 6.06 -0.84
N GLY A 5 7.30 6.50 0.07
CA GLY A 5 7.69 7.13 1.32
C GLY A 5 8.42 8.45 1.08
N GLY A 6 8.82 9.10 2.16
CA GLY A 6 9.60 10.33 2.07
C GLY A 6 8.78 11.59 1.76
N ASP A 7 7.47 11.54 1.83
CA ASP A 7 6.54 12.66 1.72
C ASP A 7 6.67 13.67 2.88
N GLY A 8 7.35 13.28 3.96
CA GLY A 8 7.53 14.10 5.15
C GLY A 8 6.47 13.87 6.23
N TYR A 9 5.40 13.19 5.89
CA TYR A 9 4.36 12.79 6.83
C TYR A 9 4.71 11.47 7.50
N LYS A 10 4.39 11.36 8.75
CA LYS A 10 4.55 10.13 9.55
C LYS A 10 3.17 9.53 9.78
N THR A 11 2.48 9.22 8.68
CA THR A 11 1.13 8.68 8.74
C THR A 11 1.09 7.24 9.25
N LEU A 12 -0.09 6.79 9.65
CA LEU A 12 -0.40 5.38 9.83
C LEU A 12 -0.14 4.59 8.54
N ASN A 13 -0.01 3.30 8.62
CA ASN A 13 0.38 2.44 7.49
C ASN A 13 -0.81 2.19 6.53
N ILE A 14 -1.20 3.22 5.78
CA ILE A 14 -2.37 3.25 4.89
C ILE A 14 -2.29 2.10 3.88
N SER A 15 -1.21 2.01 3.11
CA SER A 15 -1.05 0.98 2.08
C SER A 15 -1.06 -0.45 2.65
N THR A 16 -0.73 -0.64 3.94
CA THR A 16 -0.81 -1.96 4.60
C THR A 16 -2.26 -2.32 4.93
N ALA A 17 -3.02 -1.41 5.49
CA ALA A 17 -4.45 -1.60 5.74
C ALA A 17 -5.22 -1.81 4.43
N THR A 18 -4.97 -0.97 3.42
CA THR A 18 -5.49 -1.10 2.06
C THR A 18 -5.24 -2.50 1.47
N SER A 19 -4.04 -3.05 1.64
CA SER A 19 -3.69 -4.38 1.13
C SER A 19 -4.55 -5.49 1.72
N LEU A 20 -4.89 -5.41 3.01
CA LEU A 20 -5.74 -6.37 3.69
C LEU A 20 -7.20 -6.27 3.24
N VAL A 21 -7.70 -5.05 3.06
CA VAL A 21 -9.06 -4.81 2.54
C VAL A 21 -9.18 -5.33 1.11
N VAL A 22 -8.25 -5.02 0.23
CA VAL A 22 -8.28 -5.47 -1.17
C VAL A 22 -8.21 -7.00 -1.25
N ALA A 23 -7.34 -7.64 -0.45
CA ALA A 23 -7.20 -9.09 -0.42
C ALA A 23 -8.45 -9.80 0.09
N SER A 24 -9.24 -9.17 0.98
CA SER A 24 -10.48 -9.75 1.50
C SER A 24 -11.56 -9.97 0.43
N HIS A 25 -11.46 -9.26 -0.69
CA HIS A 25 -12.32 -9.43 -1.87
C HIS A 25 -11.80 -10.49 -2.86
N GLY A 26 -10.73 -11.21 -2.53
CA GLY A 26 -10.18 -12.25 -3.42
C GLY A 26 -9.14 -11.75 -4.43
N VAL A 27 -8.84 -10.46 -4.44
CA VAL A 27 -7.74 -9.91 -5.26
C VAL A 27 -6.41 -10.31 -4.67
N LYS A 28 -5.54 -10.95 -5.45
CA LYS A 28 -4.21 -11.37 -4.99
C LYS A 28 -3.28 -10.18 -4.83
N VAL A 29 -2.79 -9.98 -3.61
CA VAL A 29 -1.91 -8.85 -3.22
C VAL A 29 -0.53 -9.36 -2.82
N ALA A 30 0.48 -9.15 -3.66
CA ALA A 30 1.88 -9.37 -3.29
C ALA A 30 2.46 -8.06 -2.76
N LYS A 31 2.35 -7.85 -1.45
CA LYS A 31 2.83 -6.62 -0.81
C LYS A 31 4.34 -6.68 -0.59
N HIS A 32 5.05 -5.80 -1.29
CA HIS A 32 6.48 -5.62 -1.09
C HIS A 32 6.75 -4.50 -0.09
N GLY A 33 7.67 -4.70 0.84
CA GLY A 33 7.98 -3.70 1.84
C GLY A 33 9.27 -3.96 2.61
N ASN A 34 9.67 -2.97 3.41
CA ASN A 34 10.90 -3.00 4.18
C ASN A 34 10.67 -2.43 5.58
N ARG A 35 11.69 -2.52 6.42
CA ARG A 35 11.78 -1.73 7.66
C ARG A 35 11.94 -0.27 7.32
N SER A 36 11.49 0.60 8.22
CA SER A 36 11.66 2.03 8.04
C SER A 36 13.12 2.43 8.00
N VAL A 37 13.45 3.38 7.12
CA VAL A 37 14.75 4.07 7.09
C VAL A 37 14.62 5.49 7.65
N SER A 38 13.48 6.13 7.51
CA SER A 38 13.25 7.55 7.85
C SER A 38 12.04 7.81 8.74
N SER A 39 11.04 6.92 8.76
CA SER A 39 9.87 7.02 9.63
C SER A 39 10.06 6.23 10.94
N LEU A 40 9.12 6.40 11.89
CA LEU A 40 9.17 5.69 13.19
C LEU A 40 8.89 4.19 13.06
N SER A 41 8.17 3.77 12.01
CA SER A 41 7.91 2.36 11.71
C SER A 41 7.70 2.14 10.21
N GLY A 42 8.21 1.04 9.69
CA GLY A 42 7.93 0.57 8.33
C GLY A 42 6.81 -0.47 8.30
N SER A 43 6.36 -0.84 7.10
CA SER A 43 5.32 -1.86 6.93
C SER A 43 5.68 -3.21 7.57
N SER A 44 6.95 -3.63 7.46
CA SER A 44 7.42 -4.88 8.06
C SER A 44 7.38 -4.86 9.59
N ASP A 45 7.66 -3.71 10.20
CA ASP A 45 7.65 -3.58 11.65
C ASP A 45 6.22 -3.71 12.18
N VAL A 46 5.26 -3.06 11.53
CA VAL A 46 3.84 -3.14 11.88
C VAL A 46 3.29 -4.55 11.66
N LEU A 47 3.65 -5.21 10.55
CA LEU A 47 3.20 -6.58 10.29
C LEU A 47 3.74 -7.57 11.32
N THR A 48 4.98 -7.37 11.79
CA THR A 48 5.57 -8.18 12.86
C THR A 48 4.82 -7.97 14.19
N GLU A 49 4.48 -6.72 14.55
CA GLU A 49 3.68 -6.42 15.75
C GLU A 49 2.26 -7.02 15.67
N LEU A 50 1.71 -7.16 14.46
CA LEU A 50 0.44 -7.85 14.22
C LEU A 50 0.54 -9.38 14.31
N GLY A 51 1.75 -9.93 14.47
CA GLY A 51 1.99 -11.36 14.60
C GLY A 51 2.27 -12.10 13.28
N ILE A 52 2.47 -11.38 12.18
CA ILE A 52 2.83 -11.99 10.89
C ILE A 52 4.33 -12.31 10.89
N ASN A 53 4.67 -13.54 10.52
CA ASN A 53 6.06 -13.90 10.28
C ASN A 53 6.48 -13.41 8.88
N ILE A 54 7.33 -12.39 8.85
CA ILE A 54 7.85 -11.80 7.59
C ILE A 54 9.13 -12.47 7.09
N ASN A 55 9.77 -13.32 7.92
CA ASN A 55 11.01 -14.01 7.58
C ASN A 55 10.68 -15.43 7.09
N ILE A 56 9.90 -15.52 6.02
CA ILE A 56 9.43 -16.77 5.43
C ILE A 56 10.07 -16.99 4.05
N ALA A 57 10.22 -18.27 3.69
CA ALA A 57 10.74 -18.67 2.39
C ALA A 57 9.77 -18.29 1.26
N PRO A 58 10.26 -18.15 0.01
CA PRO A 58 9.40 -17.83 -1.14
C PRO A 58 8.21 -18.78 -1.32
N GLU A 59 8.41 -20.07 -1.04
CA GLU A 59 7.38 -21.12 -1.14
C GLU A 59 6.22 -20.84 -0.15
N LEU A 60 6.54 -20.41 1.06
CA LEU A 60 5.51 -20.03 2.05
C LEU A 60 4.86 -18.69 1.70
N CYS A 61 5.57 -17.77 1.03
CA CYS A 61 4.94 -16.57 0.47
C CYS A 61 3.89 -16.92 -0.58
N GLU A 62 4.17 -17.91 -1.44
CA GLU A 62 3.22 -18.41 -2.44
C GLU A 62 2.01 -19.08 -1.77
N GLU A 63 2.22 -19.88 -0.74
CA GLU A 63 1.15 -20.47 0.07
C GLU A 63 0.26 -19.38 0.71
N CYS A 64 0.86 -18.38 1.34
CA CYS A 64 0.12 -17.22 1.87
C CYS A 64 -0.74 -16.58 0.78
N LEU A 65 -0.17 -16.30 -0.40
CA LEU A 65 -0.90 -15.67 -1.51
C LEU A 65 -2.06 -16.54 -2.02
N ASN A 66 -1.89 -17.85 -2.02
CA ASN A 66 -2.91 -18.79 -2.50
C ASN A 66 -4.02 -19.01 -1.46
N GLU A 67 -3.70 -19.11 -0.19
CA GLU A 67 -4.67 -19.40 0.87
C GLU A 67 -5.38 -18.14 1.41
N THR A 68 -4.70 -16.97 1.38
CA THR A 68 -5.20 -15.75 2.03
C THR A 68 -5.34 -14.55 1.08
N ASN A 69 -5.03 -14.72 -0.21
CA ASN A 69 -4.96 -13.68 -1.23
C ASN A 69 -3.93 -12.57 -0.95
N ILE A 70 -3.10 -12.71 0.07
CA ILE A 70 -2.07 -11.72 0.38
C ILE A 70 -0.79 -12.41 0.86
N CYS A 71 0.36 -11.92 0.39
CA CYS A 71 1.65 -12.25 0.99
C CYS A 71 2.48 -10.99 1.23
N PHE A 72 3.43 -11.08 2.15
CA PHE A 72 4.40 -10.03 2.37
C PHE A 72 5.79 -10.45 1.88
N LEU A 73 6.32 -9.72 0.92
CA LEU A 73 7.63 -9.93 0.33
C LEU A 73 8.62 -8.98 1.02
N PHE A 74 9.33 -9.50 2.03
CA PHE A 74 10.28 -8.71 2.80
C PHE A 74 11.52 -8.39 1.97
N ALA A 75 11.72 -7.12 1.61
CA ALA A 75 12.72 -6.68 0.65
C ALA A 75 14.14 -7.22 0.87
N PRO A 76 14.68 -7.35 2.11
CA PRO A 76 16.01 -7.91 2.33
C PRO A 76 16.17 -9.37 1.90
N LEU A 77 15.10 -10.16 1.85
CA LEU A 77 15.14 -11.56 1.43
C LEU A 77 15.16 -11.70 -0.09
N PHE A 78 14.57 -10.75 -0.82
CA PHE A 78 14.40 -10.81 -2.27
C PHE A 78 15.41 -9.97 -3.05
N HIS A 79 15.98 -8.93 -2.45
CA HIS A 79 16.89 -7.99 -3.11
C HIS A 79 18.30 -8.05 -2.53
N GLY A 80 19.01 -9.15 -2.74
CA GLY A 80 20.37 -9.34 -2.23
C GLY A 80 21.38 -8.26 -2.64
N SER A 81 21.25 -7.69 -3.83
CA SER A 81 22.13 -6.63 -4.33
C SER A 81 21.97 -5.29 -3.60
N PHE A 82 20.80 -5.01 -3.01
CA PHE A 82 20.59 -3.79 -2.23
C PHE A 82 21.45 -3.70 -0.96
N LYS A 83 21.98 -4.84 -0.47
CA LYS A 83 22.90 -4.86 0.68
C LYS A 83 24.14 -4.00 0.43
N HIS A 84 24.62 -3.94 -0.81
CA HIS A 84 25.84 -3.19 -1.16
C HIS A 84 25.65 -1.67 -1.07
N VAL A 85 24.43 -1.17 -1.21
CA VAL A 85 24.11 0.25 -1.17
C VAL A 85 23.45 0.70 0.13
N ALA A 86 23.04 -0.24 0.97
CA ALA A 86 22.30 0.04 2.20
C ALA A 86 23.09 0.95 3.16
N LYS A 87 24.39 0.68 3.34
CA LYS A 87 25.26 1.49 4.21
C LYS A 87 25.39 2.92 3.69
N VAL A 88 25.67 3.08 2.40
CA VAL A 88 25.81 4.39 1.76
C VAL A 88 24.51 5.19 1.85
N ARG A 89 23.37 4.56 1.63
CA ARG A 89 22.06 5.21 1.78
C ARG A 89 21.82 5.72 3.20
N ALA A 90 22.19 4.92 4.21
CA ALA A 90 22.05 5.30 5.62
C ALA A 90 22.97 6.48 6.00
N GLU A 91 24.15 6.60 5.37
CA GLU A 91 25.11 7.70 5.60
C GLU A 91 24.68 8.99 4.90
N ILE A 92 24.18 8.90 3.64
CA ILE A 92 23.79 10.07 2.84
C ILE A 92 22.58 10.79 3.44
N LYS A 93 21.65 10.08 4.08
CA LYS A 93 20.42 10.61 4.72
C LYS A 93 19.58 11.54 3.83
N THR A 94 19.63 11.34 2.52
CA THR A 94 18.85 12.09 1.53
C THR A 94 18.11 11.14 0.60
N ARG A 95 17.11 11.65 -0.11
CA ARG A 95 16.39 10.89 -1.14
C ARG A 95 17.33 10.54 -2.28
N THR A 96 17.21 9.34 -2.79
CA THR A 96 17.97 8.82 -3.92
C THR A 96 17.03 8.09 -4.86
N ILE A 97 17.51 7.67 -6.02
CA ILE A 97 16.75 6.84 -6.97
C ILE A 97 16.20 5.55 -6.31
N PHE A 98 16.85 5.04 -5.28
CA PHE A 98 16.36 3.86 -4.56
C PHE A 98 15.04 4.08 -3.80
N ASN A 99 14.62 5.31 -3.58
CA ASN A 99 13.31 5.61 -3.01
C ASN A 99 12.18 5.34 -4.00
N ILE A 100 12.43 5.51 -5.29
CA ILE A 100 11.45 5.29 -6.35
C ILE A 100 11.57 3.90 -7.00
N LEU A 101 12.75 3.27 -6.97
CA LEU A 101 12.95 1.94 -7.55
C LEU A 101 12.22 0.85 -6.75
N GLY A 102 12.21 0.95 -5.40
CA GLY A 102 11.58 -0.06 -4.54
C GLY A 102 10.14 -0.39 -4.93
N PRO A 103 9.25 0.60 -5.07
CA PRO A 103 7.87 0.39 -5.52
C PRO A 103 7.74 -0.29 -6.90
N MET A 104 8.67 -0.03 -7.82
CA MET A 104 8.62 -0.55 -9.19
C MET A 104 9.29 -1.93 -9.35
N CYS A 105 10.03 -2.39 -8.34
CA CYS A 105 10.79 -3.64 -8.38
C CYS A 105 10.16 -4.73 -7.48
N ASN A 106 8.85 -4.91 -7.54
CA ASN A 106 8.18 -5.96 -6.77
C ASN A 106 8.64 -7.35 -7.23
N PRO A 107 9.21 -8.19 -6.35
CA PRO A 107 9.74 -9.49 -6.73
C PRO A 107 8.66 -10.52 -7.12
N GLY A 108 7.38 -10.25 -6.82
CA GLY A 108 6.24 -11.09 -7.22
C GLY A 108 5.83 -10.95 -8.68
N ASN A 109 6.59 -10.22 -9.50
CA ASN A 109 6.28 -9.99 -10.93
C ASN A 109 4.83 -9.54 -11.17
N VAL A 110 4.33 -8.67 -10.29
CA VAL A 110 2.96 -8.15 -10.36
C VAL A 110 2.75 -7.31 -11.62
N LYS A 111 1.53 -7.33 -12.16
CA LYS A 111 1.16 -6.60 -13.37
C LYS A 111 0.31 -5.35 -13.07
N ASN A 112 -0.29 -5.30 -11.89
CA ASN A 112 -1.16 -4.22 -11.46
C ASN A 112 -0.53 -3.47 -10.29
N HIS A 113 -0.47 -2.13 -10.36
CA HIS A 113 0.26 -1.31 -9.40
C HIS A 113 -0.56 -0.10 -8.94
N LEU A 114 -0.81 0.03 -7.65
CA LEU A 114 -1.18 1.31 -7.03
C LEU A 114 0.04 1.82 -6.27
N ILE A 115 0.62 2.92 -6.74
CA ILE A 115 1.85 3.49 -6.18
C ILE A 115 1.66 4.97 -5.86
N GLY A 116 1.86 5.33 -4.60
CA GLY A 116 1.97 6.71 -4.19
C GLY A 116 3.38 7.27 -4.38
N ALA A 117 3.47 8.50 -4.86
CA ALA A 117 4.74 9.19 -5.06
C ALA A 117 4.83 10.44 -4.19
N TYR A 118 5.97 10.67 -3.56
CA TYR A 118 6.19 11.84 -2.69
C TYR A 118 6.28 13.17 -3.46
N ASP A 119 6.32 13.14 -4.78
CA ASP A 119 6.40 14.33 -5.63
C ASP A 119 5.60 14.10 -6.91
N LYS A 120 4.74 15.06 -7.24
CA LYS A 120 3.91 15.02 -8.45
C LYS A 120 4.74 14.85 -9.73
N LEU A 121 5.93 15.41 -9.78
CA LEU A 121 6.81 15.32 -10.96
C LEU A 121 7.27 13.89 -11.25
N LEU A 122 7.15 12.98 -10.28
CA LEU A 122 7.51 11.56 -10.45
C LEU A 122 6.42 10.74 -11.12
N LEU A 123 5.16 11.18 -11.13
CA LEU A 123 4.04 10.41 -11.65
C LEU A 123 4.27 9.97 -13.09
N HIS A 124 4.58 10.93 -13.97
CA HIS A 124 4.77 10.65 -15.39
C HIS A 124 6.00 9.75 -15.67
N PRO A 125 7.22 10.05 -15.21
CA PRO A 125 8.35 9.17 -15.49
C PRO A 125 8.20 7.78 -14.87
N MET A 126 7.61 7.64 -13.69
CA MET A 126 7.42 6.33 -13.07
C MET A 126 6.40 5.47 -13.82
N ILE A 127 5.29 6.06 -14.30
CA ILE A 127 4.29 5.28 -15.04
C ILE A 127 4.80 4.81 -16.39
N GLU A 128 5.62 5.61 -17.08
CA GLU A 128 6.28 5.21 -18.33
C GLU A 128 7.29 4.06 -18.10
N VAL A 129 8.01 4.08 -16.97
CA VAL A 129 8.87 2.95 -16.59
C VAL A 129 8.05 1.69 -16.34
N LEU A 130 6.95 1.77 -15.58
CA LEU A 130 6.06 0.61 -15.33
C LEU A 130 5.50 0.06 -16.65
N LYS A 131 5.05 0.92 -17.55
CA LYS A 131 4.60 0.54 -18.89
C LYS A 131 5.71 -0.21 -19.66
N SER A 132 6.93 0.31 -19.63
CA SER A 132 8.09 -0.31 -20.28
C SER A 132 8.47 -1.66 -19.66
N LEU A 133 8.22 -1.85 -18.35
CA LEU A 133 8.41 -3.10 -17.63
C LEU A 133 7.27 -4.11 -17.84
N GLY A 134 6.25 -3.75 -18.62
CA GLY A 134 5.14 -4.63 -18.98
C GLY A 134 4.05 -4.73 -17.91
N SER A 135 3.86 -3.66 -17.13
CA SER A 135 2.67 -3.52 -16.30
C SER A 135 1.42 -3.37 -17.17
N GLU A 136 0.33 -4.00 -16.76
CA GLU A 136 -0.94 -4.00 -17.48
C GLU A 136 -1.84 -2.85 -16.99
N GLN A 137 -1.92 -2.67 -15.68
CA GLN A 137 -2.65 -1.60 -15.01
C GLN A 137 -1.74 -0.92 -13.98
N ALA A 138 -1.73 0.40 -13.96
CA ALA A 138 -1.05 1.12 -12.90
C ALA A 138 -1.74 2.45 -12.60
N TRP A 139 -1.87 2.78 -11.32
CA TRP A 139 -2.24 4.11 -10.88
C TRP A 139 -1.09 4.67 -10.05
N LEU A 140 -0.50 5.76 -10.53
CA LEU A 140 0.47 6.57 -9.79
C LEU A 140 -0.26 7.76 -9.20
N VAL A 141 -0.17 7.94 -7.89
CA VAL A 141 -0.94 8.96 -7.16
C VAL A 141 -0.04 9.89 -6.35
N HIS A 142 -0.44 11.14 -6.26
CA HIS A 142 0.17 12.15 -5.40
C HIS A 142 -0.88 13.16 -4.99
N SER A 143 -1.10 13.35 -3.71
CA SER A 143 -2.07 14.31 -3.23
C SER A 143 -1.53 15.75 -3.24
N ASN A 144 -2.42 16.71 -3.47
CA ASN A 144 -2.07 18.12 -3.49
C ASN A 144 -1.56 18.65 -2.12
N ASP A 145 -1.94 17.99 -1.03
CA ASP A 145 -1.40 18.24 0.32
C ASP A 145 0.00 17.63 0.54
N GLY A 146 0.54 16.87 -0.43
CA GLY A 146 1.89 16.30 -0.44
C GLY A 146 1.98 14.84 -0.02
N LEU A 147 0.84 14.19 0.31
CA LEU A 147 0.82 12.78 0.71
C LEU A 147 1.07 11.86 -0.48
N ASP A 148 1.84 10.79 -0.27
CA ASP A 148 2.08 9.72 -1.26
C ASP A 148 1.01 8.62 -1.22
N GLU A 149 -0.26 9.03 -1.09
CA GLU A 149 -1.47 8.19 -1.09
C GLU A 149 -2.62 9.01 -1.68
N ILE A 150 -3.78 8.40 -1.90
CA ILE A 150 -5.02 9.15 -2.15
C ILE A 150 -5.48 9.75 -0.83
N SER A 151 -5.47 11.08 -0.76
CA SER A 151 -5.81 11.81 0.46
C SER A 151 -7.32 11.94 0.66
N ILE A 152 -7.71 12.14 1.93
CA ILE A 152 -9.07 12.53 2.35
C ILE A 152 -9.14 14.02 2.75
N SER A 153 -8.04 14.77 2.60
CA SER A 153 -7.98 16.19 2.94
C SER A 153 -7.91 17.12 1.74
N ASP A 154 -7.46 16.62 0.59
CA ASP A 154 -7.29 17.41 -0.63
C ASP A 154 -7.43 16.52 -1.86
N LYS A 155 -7.52 17.13 -3.05
CA LYS A 155 -7.51 16.43 -4.33
C LYS A 155 -6.24 15.65 -4.56
N THR A 156 -6.34 14.59 -5.34
CA THR A 156 -5.22 13.72 -5.70
C THR A 156 -4.99 13.70 -7.21
N PHE A 157 -3.75 13.93 -7.64
CA PHE A 157 -3.33 13.75 -9.03
C PHE A 157 -3.08 12.27 -9.29
N VAL A 158 -3.63 11.75 -10.37
CA VAL A 158 -3.55 10.35 -10.75
C VAL A 158 -3.08 10.21 -12.18
N HIS A 159 -2.03 9.43 -12.41
CA HIS A 159 -1.67 8.95 -13.73
C HIS A 159 -2.07 7.48 -13.82
N LYS A 160 -2.93 7.15 -14.78
CA LYS A 160 -3.49 5.81 -14.98
C LYS A 160 -2.91 5.18 -16.23
N LEU A 161 -2.29 4.01 -16.09
CA LEU A 161 -1.94 3.13 -17.20
C LEU A 161 -3.04 2.09 -17.36
N SER A 162 -3.63 2.01 -18.54
CA SER A 162 -4.57 0.96 -18.91
C SER A 162 -4.48 0.70 -20.41
N ASN A 163 -4.48 -0.56 -20.83
CA ASN A 163 -4.38 -0.95 -22.24
C ASN A 163 -3.20 -0.29 -23.00
N GLY A 164 -2.08 -0.07 -22.32
CA GLY A 164 -0.89 0.57 -22.89
C GLY A 164 -1.00 2.09 -23.08
N GLN A 165 -2.09 2.70 -22.65
CA GLN A 165 -2.30 4.15 -22.68
C GLN A 165 -2.14 4.76 -21.29
N VAL A 166 -1.59 5.96 -21.23
CA VAL A 166 -1.47 6.73 -19.99
C VAL A 166 -2.44 7.88 -20.04
N LEU A 167 -3.28 8.00 -19.02
CA LEU A 167 -4.24 9.08 -18.84
C LEU A 167 -3.92 9.82 -17.53
N GLU A 168 -4.12 11.13 -17.52
CA GLU A 168 -3.99 11.97 -16.34
C GLU A 168 -5.36 12.39 -15.84
N GLU A 169 -5.58 12.30 -14.55
CA GLU A 169 -6.85 12.60 -13.90
C GLU A 169 -6.63 13.28 -12.56
N ILE A 170 -7.65 13.95 -12.07
CA ILE A 170 -7.68 14.51 -10.72
C ILE A 170 -8.87 13.89 -9.99
N LEU A 171 -8.60 13.24 -8.87
CA LEU A 171 -9.64 12.81 -7.95
C LEU A 171 -9.96 13.96 -6.99
N GLU A 172 -11.15 14.46 -7.11
CA GLU A 172 -11.72 15.51 -6.25
C GLU A 172 -12.45 14.84 -5.08
N ILE A 173 -11.90 14.95 -3.88
CA ILE A 173 -12.43 14.22 -2.71
C ILE A 173 -13.85 14.67 -2.33
N ASP A 174 -14.20 15.91 -2.58
CA ASP A 174 -15.53 16.48 -2.35
C ASP A 174 -16.63 15.90 -3.24
N LYS A 175 -16.26 15.16 -4.30
CA LYS A 175 -17.18 14.44 -5.18
C LYS A 175 -17.36 12.96 -4.81
N ILE A 176 -16.67 12.50 -3.80
CA ILE A 176 -16.67 11.09 -3.38
C ILE A 176 -17.25 11.01 -1.96
N ASP A 177 -18.04 9.99 -1.69
CA ASP A 177 -18.68 9.78 -0.37
C ASP A 177 -17.68 9.29 0.69
N VAL A 178 -16.70 10.16 0.99
CA VAL A 178 -15.67 9.98 2.02
C VAL A 178 -15.74 11.15 2.98
N GLU A 179 -15.66 10.87 4.28
CA GLU A 179 -15.63 11.92 5.30
C GLU A 179 -14.26 12.63 5.29
N PRO A 180 -14.20 13.91 4.90
CA PRO A 180 -12.93 14.64 4.85
C PRO A 180 -12.32 14.82 6.24
N SER A 181 -11.00 14.67 6.34
CA SER A 181 -10.27 14.84 7.59
C SER A 181 -8.86 15.37 7.35
N LYS A 182 -8.29 16.01 8.36
CA LYS A 182 -6.92 16.54 8.25
C LYS A 182 -5.88 15.45 8.34
N ILE A 183 -4.75 15.61 7.66
CA ILE A 183 -3.60 14.67 7.76
C ILE A 183 -3.14 14.51 9.22
N SER A 184 -3.25 15.55 10.04
CA SER A 184 -2.89 15.48 11.46
C SER A 184 -3.68 14.44 12.27
N GLU A 185 -4.83 13.99 11.77
CA GLU A 185 -5.69 13.00 12.42
C GLU A 185 -5.32 11.55 12.08
N ILE A 186 -4.43 11.37 11.09
CA ILE A 186 -3.91 10.06 10.68
C ILE A 186 -2.40 9.93 10.95
N VAL A 187 -1.85 10.75 11.83
CA VAL A 187 -0.44 10.66 12.22
C VAL A 187 -0.19 9.36 12.97
N GLY A 188 0.82 8.64 12.52
CA GLY A 188 1.28 7.41 13.13
C GLY A 188 2.29 7.61 14.24
N GLY A 189 2.68 6.51 14.86
CA GLY A 189 3.68 6.44 15.91
C GLY A 189 4.70 5.33 15.65
N ASP A 190 5.12 4.66 16.72
CA ASP A 190 5.93 3.45 16.62
C ASP A 190 5.13 2.27 16.02
N ALA A 191 5.81 1.16 15.76
CA ALA A 191 5.20 -0.01 15.15
C ALA A 191 4.03 -0.57 15.96
N ARG A 192 4.15 -0.59 17.29
CA ARG A 192 3.12 -1.08 18.21
C ARG A 192 1.87 -0.20 18.18
N TYR A 193 2.05 1.12 18.18
CA TYR A 193 0.94 2.06 18.06
C TYR A 193 0.23 1.88 16.71
N ASN A 194 0.99 1.86 15.61
CA ASN A 194 0.43 1.72 14.28
C ASN A 194 -0.29 0.37 14.07
N ALA A 195 0.25 -0.72 14.62
CA ALA A 195 -0.39 -2.02 14.60
C ALA A 195 -1.72 -2.03 15.34
N LYS A 196 -1.77 -1.37 16.50
CA LYS A 196 -3.01 -1.22 17.28
C LYS A 196 -4.07 -0.42 16.53
N GLU A 197 -3.69 0.71 15.93
CA GLU A 197 -4.63 1.54 15.17
C GLU A 197 -5.12 0.82 13.91
N LEU A 198 -4.23 0.09 13.21
CA LEU A 198 -4.61 -0.73 12.07
C LEU A 198 -5.61 -1.82 12.49
N PHE A 199 -5.35 -2.50 13.61
CA PHE A 199 -6.24 -3.54 14.10
C PHE A 199 -7.64 -2.99 14.42
N LYS A 200 -7.76 -1.82 15.05
CA LYS A 200 -9.05 -1.15 15.32
C LYS A 200 -9.84 -0.87 14.04
N VAL A 201 -9.16 -0.37 12.99
CA VAL A 201 -9.81 -0.13 11.69
C VAL A 201 -10.35 -1.43 11.10
N LEU A 202 -9.58 -2.52 11.20
CA LEU A 202 -10.05 -3.84 10.74
C LEU A 202 -11.19 -4.42 11.59
N GLU A 203 -11.31 -3.97 12.85
CA GLU A 203 -12.47 -4.27 13.72
C GLU A 203 -13.70 -3.40 13.43
N GLY A 204 -13.61 -2.48 12.47
CA GLY A 204 -14.70 -1.63 12.02
C GLY A 204 -14.79 -0.27 12.72
N GLU A 205 -13.75 0.15 13.48
CA GLU A 205 -13.75 1.47 14.11
C GLU A 205 -13.86 2.57 13.04
N LYS A 206 -14.80 3.51 13.25
CA LYS A 206 -15.04 4.63 12.34
C LYS A 206 -14.16 5.80 12.76
N ASN A 207 -13.16 6.09 11.95
CA ASN A 207 -12.19 7.16 12.17
C ASN A 207 -11.54 7.57 10.83
N PRO A 208 -10.75 8.66 10.78
CA PRO A 208 -10.06 9.11 9.56
C PRO A 208 -9.15 8.06 8.92
N TYR A 209 -8.52 7.17 9.70
CA TYR A 209 -7.69 6.10 9.17
C TYR A 209 -8.51 5.08 8.39
N ARG A 210 -9.74 4.80 8.82
CA ARG A 210 -10.69 3.98 8.06
C ARG A 210 -11.04 4.62 6.72
N GLU A 211 -11.36 5.91 6.70
CA GLU A 211 -11.78 6.61 5.49
C GLU A 211 -10.66 6.62 4.43
N ILE A 212 -9.43 6.97 4.84
CA ILE A 212 -8.30 6.95 3.90
C ILE A 212 -7.94 5.53 3.45
N THR A 213 -8.10 4.52 4.31
CA THR A 213 -7.93 3.12 3.93
C THR A 213 -8.98 2.71 2.90
N ALA A 214 -10.24 3.11 3.10
CA ALA A 214 -11.34 2.75 2.23
C ALA A 214 -11.17 3.35 0.82
N ILE A 215 -10.82 4.64 0.71
CA ILE A 215 -10.64 5.27 -0.62
C ILE A 215 -9.43 4.70 -1.38
N ASN A 216 -8.31 4.42 -0.71
CA ASN A 216 -7.17 3.78 -1.35
C ASN A 216 -7.47 2.33 -1.75
N SER A 217 -8.31 1.62 -0.97
CA SER A 217 -8.80 0.28 -1.34
C SER A 217 -9.74 0.33 -2.54
N ALA A 218 -10.64 1.30 -2.57
CA ALA A 218 -11.54 1.54 -3.70
C ALA A 218 -10.76 1.75 -5.00
N ALA A 219 -9.74 2.61 -4.96
CA ALA A 219 -8.88 2.84 -6.12
C ALA A 219 -8.16 1.57 -6.58
N ALA A 220 -7.65 0.75 -5.66
CA ALA A 220 -7.01 -0.52 -6.00
C ALA A 220 -7.98 -1.53 -6.61
N LEU A 221 -9.19 -1.65 -6.07
CA LEU A 221 -10.24 -2.54 -6.59
C LEU A 221 -10.69 -2.10 -8.00
N THR A 222 -10.91 -0.80 -8.20
CA THR A 222 -11.27 -0.23 -9.52
C THR A 222 -10.13 -0.44 -10.53
N MET A 223 -8.89 -0.16 -10.15
CA MET A 223 -7.72 -0.35 -11.00
C MET A 223 -7.58 -1.81 -11.46
N CYS A 224 -7.87 -2.77 -10.59
CA CYS A 224 -7.82 -4.19 -10.94
C CYS A 224 -9.04 -4.68 -11.74
N GLY A 225 -10.02 -3.82 -12.02
CA GLY A 225 -11.26 -4.21 -12.70
C GLY A 225 -12.19 -5.09 -11.85
N PHE A 226 -12.04 -5.03 -10.52
CA PHE A 226 -12.93 -5.75 -9.59
C PHE A 226 -14.28 -5.05 -9.46
N CYS A 227 -14.32 -3.75 -9.65
CA CYS A 227 -15.50 -2.91 -9.73
C CYS A 227 -15.33 -1.84 -10.81
N ASP A 228 -16.42 -1.24 -11.24
CA ASP A 228 -16.44 -0.32 -12.38
C ASP A 228 -16.13 1.13 -12.00
N SER A 229 -16.35 1.51 -10.75
CA SER A 229 -16.17 2.88 -10.25
C SER A 229 -15.48 2.92 -8.87
N ILE A 230 -14.95 4.09 -8.51
CA ILE A 230 -14.40 4.33 -7.17
C ILE A 230 -15.53 4.28 -6.13
N GLU A 231 -16.71 4.73 -6.45
CA GLU A 231 -17.90 4.69 -5.60
C GLU A 231 -18.28 3.25 -5.24
N ASP A 232 -18.31 2.34 -6.22
CA ASP A 232 -18.56 0.92 -5.98
C ASP A 232 -17.43 0.29 -5.14
N GLY A 233 -16.18 0.61 -5.48
CA GLY A 233 -15.02 0.17 -4.71
C GLY A 233 -15.03 0.67 -3.26
N LEU A 234 -15.55 1.88 -3.02
CA LEU A 234 -15.68 2.46 -1.69
C LEU A 234 -16.74 1.73 -0.85
N LEU A 235 -17.88 1.40 -1.46
CA LEU A 235 -18.91 0.59 -0.81
C LEU A 235 -18.37 -0.78 -0.40
N LEU A 236 -17.70 -1.48 -1.32
CA LEU A 236 -17.05 -2.77 -1.05
C LEU A 236 -16.02 -2.65 0.07
N SER A 237 -15.16 -1.63 0.03
CA SER A 237 -14.12 -1.42 1.04
C SER A 237 -14.71 -1.16 2.42
N LYS A 238 -15.74 -0.31 2.53
CA LYS A 238 -16.45 -0.05 3.78
C LYS A 238 -17.16 -1.30 4.28
N GLU A 239 -17.78 -2.09 3.39
CA GLU A 239 -18.42 -3.36 3.73
C GLU A 239 -17.43 -4.37 4.32
N SER A 240 -16.25 -4.55 3.71
CA SER A 240 -15.22 -5.46 4.22
C SER A 240 -14.73 -5.08 5.62
N LEU A 241 -14.62 -3.78 5.90
CA LEU A 241 -14.27 -3.28 7.23
C LEU A 241 -15.41 -3.49 8.24
N ASP A 242 -16.67 -3.33 7.83
CA ASP A 242 -17.84 -3.46 8.72
C ASP A 242 -18.19 -4.91 9.03
N ASN A 243 -18.02 -5.83 8.08
CA ASN A 243 -18.34 -7.25 8.25
C ASN A 243 -17.16 -8.09 8.77
N GLY A 244 -15.98 -7.48 8.97
CA GLY A 244 -14.77 -8.15 9.46
C GLY A 244 -14.02 -8.98 8.42
N GLY A 245 -14.30 -8.83 7.12
CA GLY A 245 -13.62 -9.54 6.04
C GLY A 245 -12.13 -9.27 6.02
N ALA A 246 -11.74 -7.98 6.12
CA ALA A 246 -10.34 -7.58 6.19
C ALA A 246 -9.63 -8.08 7.47
N LEU A 247 -10.31 -8.10 8.61
CA LEU A 247 -9.79 -8.68 9.85
C LEU A 247 -9.56 -10.18 9.71
N GLN A 248 -10.49 -10.89 9.05
CA GLN A 248 -10.33 -12.32 8.82
C GLN A 248 -9.15 -12.61 7.90
N THR A 249 -8.92 -11.77 6.88
CA THR A 249 -7.74 -11.87 6.01
C THR A 249 -6.44 -11.72 6.81
N LEU A 250 -6.37 -10.76 7.73
CA LEU A 250 -5.23 -10.61 8.64
C LEU A 250 -5.01 -11.87 9.48
N LYS A 251 -6.06 -12.40 10.13
CA LYS A 251 -6.00 -13.61 10.96
C LYS A 251 -5.51 -14.82 10.16
N ASN A 252 -6.01 -14.97 8.94
CA ASN A 252 -5.59 -16.06 8.05
C ASN A 252 -4.12 -15.92 7.68
N LEU A 253 -3.66 -14.72 7.33
CA LEU A 253 -2.26 -14.45 7.00
C LEU A 253 -1.33 -14.73 8.19
N ILE A 254 -1.73 -14.34 9.41
CA ILE A 254 -0.98 -14.69 10.63
C ILE A 254 -0.83 -16.21 10.74
N ASN A 255 -1.94 -16.94 10.61
CA ASN A 255 -1.94 -18.40 10.74
C ASN A 255 -1.05 -19.08 9.69
N VAL A 256 -1.15 -18.67 8.42
CA VAL A 256 -0.38 -19.31 7.34
C VAL A 256 1.10 -18.93 7.43
N SER A 257 1.44 -17.66 7.69
CA SER A 257 2.83 -17.21 7.78
C SER A 257 3.60 -17.82 8.95
N ASN A 258 2.90 -18.31 9.96
CA ASN A 258 3.51 -18.98 11.12
C ASN A 258 3.47 -20.52 11.05
N LYS A 259 3.01 -21.12 9.93
CA LYS A 259 3.19 -22.54 9.72
C LYS A 259 4.68 -22.88 9.76
N LEU A 260 5.03 -23.89 10.54
CA LEU A 260 6.38 -24.43 10.55
C LEU A 260 6.64 -25.06 9.18
N ALA A 261 7.72 -24.65 8.53
CA ALA A 261 8.19 -25.28 7.30
C ALA A 261 8.75 -26.69 7.57
#